data_db9acfee7d270786ccce8615fdaf34b6
#
_entry.id   db9acfee7d270786ccce8615fdaf34b6
#
_cell.length_a   1.000
_cell.length_b   1.000
_cell.length_c   1.000
_cell.angle_alpha   90.00
_cell.angle_beta   90.00
_cell.angle_gamma   90.00
#
_symmetry.space_group_name_H-M   'P 1'
#
loop_
_entity.id
_entity.type
_entity.pdbx_description
1 polymer ?
#
loop_
_entity_poly.entity_id
_entity_poly.type
_entity_poly.pdbx_seq_one_letter_code
_entity_poly.pdbx_strand_id
1 'polypeptide(L)'
;MRQTALALAGALSCLAATAAPAASPADTYPSRIVKMIVPFPAGGTTDIFARHIGDRLAKAFGHNFVIDNRGGAGGNIGSDAVAKADPDGYTLLVGTVGTHAINSSLYTRMTFDPLKDFAPVAYLAGVPNIMEVNPKNVKATTVQEFIAEAKASPKKLSFASSGNGTSIHLSGEMFKQMTGVELVHVPYRGSAPAVNDLIAGQVDLMFDNLPSSIEQVRGGNLRAIAVTSLKRSVALPDVPTIAESGLPGFDASSWFAIFAPAKTPPEIVAKLNAEVLKALADPELQKRFADIGGEIRPYKPDELGAFVKAEIEKWAKVVKTSGAKIE
;
A
#
# COMPACT_ATOMS: atom_id res chain seq x y z
N MET A 1 -39.42 74.58 -51.76
CA MET A 1 -38.60 74.35 -50.57
C MET A 1 -39.19 73.17 -49.77
N ARG A 2 -38.65 71.96 -49.88
CA ARG A 2 -38.97 70.82 -49.01
C ARG A 2 -37.65 70.10 -48.71
N GLN A 3 -37.22 70.14 -47.49
CA GLN A 3 -36.04 69.46 -47.00
C GLN A 3 -36.42 68.01 -46.69
N THR A 4 -35.74 67.08 -47.29
CA THR A 4 -35.80 65.67 -46.99
C THR A 4 -34.65 65.29 -46.05
N ALA A 5 -34.96 64.94 -44.78
CA ALA A 5 -34.01 64.44 -43.82
C ALA A 5 -33.83 62.92 -44.02
N LEU A 6 -32.62 62.47 -44.34
CA LEU A 6 -32.24 61.04 -44.32
C LEU A 6 -31.90 60.59 -42.88
N ALA A 7 -32.66 59.64 -42.34
CA ALA A 7 -32.34 59.01 -41.06
C ALA A 7 -31.45 57.76 -41.33
N LEU A 8 -30.19 57.81 -40.84
CA LEU A 8 -29.26 56.68 -40.90
C LEU A 8 -29.51 55.77 -39.63
N ALA A 9 -30.13 54.62 -39.85
CA ALA A 9 -30.29 53.62 -38.79
C ALA A 9 -29.03 52.72 -38.76
N GLY A 10 -28.16 52.96 -37.75
CA GLY A 10 -27.01 52.10 -37.48
C GLY A 10 -27.42 50.81 -36.76
N ALA A 11 -27.31 49.67 -37.43
CA ALA A 11 -27.51 48.35 -36.81
C ALA A 11 -26.25 47.96 -36.03
N LEU A 12 -26.33 48.04 -34.71
CA LEU A 12 -25.31 47.48 -33.79
C LEU A 12 -25.46 45.95 -33.74
N SER A 13 -24.66 45.24 -34.51
CA SER A 13 -24.55 43.78 -34.40
C SER A 13 -23.71 43.42 -33.19
N CYS A 14 -24.35 43.07 -32.05
CA CYS A 14 -23.67 42.43 -30.91
C CYS A 14 -23.17 41.04 -31.32
N LEU A 15 -21.89 40.92 -31.63
CA LEU A 15 -21.21 39.61 -31.68
C LEU A 15 -21.21 39.03 -30.23
N ALA A 16 -22.11 38.11 -29.94
CA ALA A 16 -22.00 37.27 -28.78
C ALA A 16 -20.80 36.31 -28.97
N ALA A 17 -19.66 36.67 -28.42
CA ALA A 17 -18.51 35.76 -28.33
C ALA A 17 -18.93 34.60 -27.46
N THR A 18 -19.25 33.45 -28.07
CA THR A 18 -19.40 32.17 -27.35
C THR A 18 -18.04 31.81 -26.80
N ALA A 19 -17.80 32.05 -25.50
CA ALA A 19 -16.62 31.56 -24.82
C ALA A 19 -16.60 30.03 -24.96
N ALA A 20 -15.63 29.50 -25.71
CA ALA A 20 -15.37 28.07 -25.72
C ALA A 20 -15.10 27.62 -24.27
N PRO A 21 -15.67 26.49 -23.80
CA PRO A 21 -15.36 26.01 -22.48
C PRO A 21 -13.85 25.82 -22.38
N ALA A 22 -13.25 26.34 -21.31
CA ALA A 22 -11.82 26.14 -21.05
C ALA A 22 -11.57 24.62 -20.94
N ALA A 23 -10.56 24.13 -21.67
CA ALA A 23 -10.20 22.72 -21.63
C ALA A 23 -9.89 22.31 -20.17
N SER A 24 -10.48 21.21 -19.72
CA SER A 24 -10.21 20.67 -18.38
C SER A 24 -8.75 20.22 -18.29
N PRO A 25 -8.06 20.42 -17.16
CA PRO A 25 -6.74 19.83 -16.94
C PRO A 25 -6.70 18.32 -17.23
N ALA A 26 -7.81 17.62 -17.06
CA ALA A 26 -7.92 16.20 -17.38
C ALA A 26 -7.92 15.88 -18.89
N ASP A 27 -8.29 16.82 -19.77
CA ASP A 27 -8.39 16.54 -21.20
C ASP A 27 -7.01 16.21 -21.80
N THR A 28 -5.95 16.87 -21.33
CA THR A 28 -4.57 16.68 -21.77
C THR A 28 -3.71 15.86 -20.81
N TYR A 29 -4.28 15.43 -19.66
CA TYR A 29 -3.56 14.63 -18.66
C TYR A 29 -3.57 13.13 -19.02
N PRO A 30 -2.43 12.40 -18.85
CA PRO A 30 -1.09 12.96 -18.76
C PRO A 30 -0.53 13.36 -20.13
N SER A 31 0.29 14.38 -20.18
CA SER A 31 1.02 14.82 -21.39
C SER A 31 2.53 14.57 -21.29
N ARG A 32 2.98 14.01 -20.18
CA ARG A 32 4.38 13.69 -19.87
C ARG A 32 4.46 12.52 -18.88
N ILE A 33 5.67 12.10 -18.58
CA ILE A 33 5.95 11.01 -17.61
C ILE A 33 5.31 11.32 -16.26
N VAL A 34 4.63 10.30 -15.68
CA VAL A 34 4.09 10.31 -14.33
C VAL A 34 5.04 9.52 -13.42
N LYS A 35 5.40 10.06 -12.26
CA LYS A 35 6.18 9.35 -11.24
C LYS A 35 5.25 8.66 -10.25
N MET A 36 5.53 7.40 -9.97
CA MET A 36 4.91 6.65 -8.89
C MET A 36 5.94 6.41 -7.80
N ILE A 37 5.87 7.16 -6.71
CA ILE A 37 6.75 7.00 -5.56
C ILE A 37 6.32 5.75 -4.80
N VAL A 38 7.25 4.81 -4.67
CA VAL A 38 7.14 3.63 -3.82
C VAL A 38 7.96 3.89 -2.56
N PRO A 39 7.36 4.00 -1.36
CA PRO A 39 8.05 4.41 -0.14
C PRO A 39 8.88 3.29 0.50
N PHE A 40 9.28 2.29 -0.29
CA PHE A 40 10.12 1.14 0.10
C PHE A 40 11.09 0.77 -1.03
N PRO A 41 12.17 0.05 -0.74
CA PRO A 41 13.08 -0.48 -1.75
C PRO A 41 12.38 -1.40 -2.75
N ALA A 42 13.00 -1.56 -3.93
CA ALA A 42 12.53 -2.46 -4.96
C ALA A 42 12.47 -3.93 -4.47
N GLY A 43 11.57 -4.73 -5.05
CA GLY A 43 11.40 -6.15 -4.79
C GLY A 43 10.46 -6.49 -3.62
N GLY A 44 9.97 -5.51 -2.87
CA GLY A 44 8.91 -5.71 -1.88
C GLY A 44 7.51 -5.62 -2.50
N THR A 45 6.49 -6.02 -1.75
CA THR A 45 5.08 -6.07 -2.22
C THR A 45 4.58 -4.75 -2.81
N THR A 46 4.95 -3.61 -2.22
CA THR A 46 4.56 -2.28 -2.75
C THR A 46 5.11 -2.04 -4.15
N ASP A 47 6.37 -2.43 -4.39
CA ASP A 47 7.04 -2.31 -5.68
C ASP A 47 6.42 -3.27 -6.73
N ILE A 48 6.08 -4.49 -6.32
CA ILE A 48 5.41 -5.48 -7.17
C ILE A 48 4.08 -4.93 -7.70
N PHE A 49 3.20 -4.44 -6.82
CA PHE A 49 1.92 -3.86 -7.23
C PHE A 49 2.09 -2.58 -8.06
N ALA A 50 3.02 -1.70 -7.66
CA ALA A 50 3.30 -0.46 -8.38
C ALA A 50 3.71 -0.72 -9.84
N ARG A 51 4.58 -1.71 -10.09
CA ARG A 51 5.03 -2.06 -11.45
C ARG A 51 3.89 -2.63 -12.28
N HIS A 52 3.10 -3.56 -11.74
CA HIS A 52 1.97 -4.13 -12.48
C HIS A 52 0.93 -3.08 -12.88
N ILE A 53 0.60 -2.17 -11.99
CA ILE A 53 -0.34 -1.08 -12.29
C ILE A 53 0.30 -0.03 -13.19
N GLY A 54 1.55 0.35 -12.94
CA GLY A 54 2.28 1.33 -13.75
C GLY A 54 2.37 0.92 -15.22
N ASP A 55 2.64 -0.35 -15.49
CA ASP A 55 2.67 -0.91 -16.87
C ASP A 55 1.30 -0.82 -17.56
N ARG A 56 0.20 -1.08 -16.83
CA ARG A 56 -1.18 -0.99 -17.36
C ARG A 56 -1.56 0.47 -17.62
N LEU A 57 -1.24 1.37 -16.69
CA LEU A 57 -1.49 2.81 -16.86
C LEU A 57 -0.66 3.39 -18.00
N ALA A 58 0.60 2.98 -18.15
CA ALA A 58 1.43 3.43 -19.26
C ALA A 58 0.83 3.05 -20.62
N LYS A 59 0.30 1.83 -20.75
CA LYS A 59 -0.40 1.38 -21.97
C LYS A 59 -1.70 2.17 -22.21
N ALA A 60 -2.49 2.41 -21.16
CA ALA A 60 -3.77 3.09 -21.26
C ALA A 60 -3.63 4.58 -21.64
N PHE A 61 -2.65 5.26 -21.06
CA PHE A 61 -2.44 6.69 -21.26
C PHE A 61 -1.47 7.05 -22.39
N GLY A 62 -0.68 6.08 -22.90
CA GLY A 62 0.37 6.37 -23.90
C GLY A 62 1.59 7.11 -23.33
N HIS A 63 1.71 7.23 -22.01
CA HIS A 63 2.81 7.89 -21.32
C HIS A 63 3.35 7.01 -20.19
N ASN A 64 4.67 7.04 -19.96
CA ASN A 64 5.30 6.20 -18.97
C ASN A 64 4.91 6.58 -17.53
N PHE A 65 4.62 5.54 -16.70
CA PHE A 65 4.48 5.62 -15.27
C PHE A 65 5.74 5.02 -14.64
N VAL A 66 6.65 5.89 -14.19
CA VAL A 66 7.99 5.48 -13.73
C VAL A 66 7.97 5.26 -12.22
N ILE A 67 8.41 4.07 -11.80
CA ILE A 67 8.52 3.72 -10.38
C ILE A 67 9.80 4.31 -9.81
N ASP A 68 9.65 5.11 -8.74
CA ASP A 68 10.76 5.74 -8.00
C ASP A 68 10.72 5.25 -6.55
N ASN A 69 11.64 4.36 -6.18
CA ASN A 69 11.72 3.75 -4.86
C ASN A 69 12.43 4.67 -3.86
N ARG A 70 11.69 5.24 -2.90
CA ARG A 70 12.17 6.17 -1.85
C ARG A 70 11.87 5.64 -0.46
N GLY A 71 12.63 4.65 -0.02
CA GLY A 71 12.47 4.03 1.30
C GLY A 71 13.02 4.88 2.46
N GLY A 72 12.61 4.52 3.67
CA GLY A 72 13.12 5.06 4.93
C GLY A 72 12.02 5.48 5.91
N ALA A 73 12.31 5.41 7.21
CA ALA A 73 11.40 5.75 8.32
C ALA A 73 10.00 5.10 8.17
N GLY A 74 9.95 3.77 7.92
CA GLY A 74 8.67 3.06 7.73
C GLY A 74 7.84 3.54 6.54
N GLY A 75 8.48 4.12 5.51
CA GLY A 75 7.84 4.70 4.33
C GLY A 75 7.52 6.19 4.44
N ASN A 76 7.77 6.83 5.59
CA ASN A 76 7.43 8.24 5.80
C ASN A 76 8.22 9.18 4.88
N ILE A 77 9.49 8.85 4.53
CA ILE A 77 10.32 9.69 3.63
C ILE A 77 9.68 9.80 2.24
N GLY A 78 9.30 8.68 1.63
CA GLY A 78 8.65 8.68 0.32
C GLY A 78 7.26 9.32 0.34
N SER A 79 6.48 9.09 1.41
CA SER A 79 5.16 9.68 1.58
C SER A 79 5.22 11.20 1.77
N ASP A 80 6.14 11.71 2.58
CA ASP A 80 6.36 13.14 2.78
C ASP A 80 6.73 13.86 1.47
N ALA A 81 7.58 13.21 0.64
CA ALA A 81 7.95 13.74 -0.66
C ALA A 81 6.75 13.94 -1.60
N VAL A 82 5.75 13.05 -1.54
CA VAL A 82 4.51 13.20 -2.34
C VAL A 82 3.55 14.20 -1.70
N ALA A 83 3.40 14.19 -0.38
CA ALA A 83 2.57 15.16 0.33
C ALA A 83 2.93 16.62 -0.02
N LYS A 84 4.22 16.87 -0.32
CA LYS A 84 4.79 18.18 -0.65
C LYS A 84 5.00 18.41 -2.14
N ALA A 85 4.65 17.45 -3.00
CA ALA A 85 4.77 17.58 -4.44
C ALA A 85 3.69 18.49 -5.03
N ASP A 86 3.93 18.98 -6.27
CA ASP A 86 2.93 19.76 -7.00
C ASP A 86 1.65 18.93 -7.20
N PRO A 87 0.47 19.50 -6.95
CA PRO A 87 -0.80 18.80 -7.05
C PRO A 87 -1.33 18.74 -8.49
N ASP A 88 -0.49 18.34 -9.42
CA ASP A 88 -0.76 18.29 -10.86
C ASP A 88 -1.02 16.87 -11.40
N GLY A 89 -0.99 15.86 -10.51
CA GLY A 89 -1.18 14.46 -10.86
C GLY A 89 0.07 13.75 -11.41
N TYR A 90 1.20 14.42 -11.57
CA TYR A 90 2.42 13.83 -12.14
C TYR A 90 3.36 13.20 -11.10
N THR A 91 3.01 13.33 -9.80
CA THR A 91 3.68 12.63 -8.72
C THR A 91 2.63 11.93 -7.87
N LEU A 92 2.63 10.60 -7.90
CA LEU A 92 1.70 9.74 -7.17
C LEU A 92 2.45 8.95 -6.11
N LEU A 93 1.75 8.53 -5.06
CA LEU A 93 2.27 7.63 -4.03
C LEU A 93 1.58 6.27 -4.14
N VAL A 94 2.35 5.20 -4.06
CA VAL A 94 1.80 3.89 -3.73
C VAL A 94 1.91 3.71 -2.22
N GLY A 95 0.89 4.19 -1.51
CA GLY A 95 0.82 4.14 -0.06
C GLY A 95 0.41 2.77 0.46
N THR A 96 0.64 2.57 1.76
CA THR A 96 0.39 1.30 2.44
C THR A 96 -0.35 1.51 3.76
N VAL A 97 -0.83 0.42 4.36
CA VAL A 97 -1.37 0.45 5.73
C VAL A 97 -0.39 1.10 6.72
N GLY A 98 0.92 0.88 6.54
CA GLY A 98 1.96 1.51 7.36
C GLY A 98 1.91 3.03 7.28
N THR A 99 2.04 3.57 6.07
CA THR A 99 2.14 5.02 5.83
C THR A 99 0.84 5.77 6.06
N HIS A 100 -0.31 5.13 5.82
CA HIS A 100 -1.63 5.79 5.84
C HIS A 100 -2.54 5.37 7.01
N ALA A 101 -2.10 4.45 7.88
CA ALA A 101 -2.86 4.08 9.06
C ALA A 101 -1.98 3.92 10.31
N ILE A 102 -0.95 3.05 10.26
CA ILE A 102 -0.16 2.69 11.45
C ILE A 102 0.69 3.85 11.96
N ASN A 103 1.44 4.51 11.06
CA ASN A 103 2.48 5.47 11.41
C ASN A 103 1.94 6.70 12.17
N SER A 104 0.71 7.12 11.90
CA SER A 104 0.07 8.23 12.61
C SER A 104 -0.12 7.99 14.11
N SER A 105 -0.16 6.73 14.54
CA SER A 105 -0.25 6.37 15.97
C SER A 105 1.08 5.88 16.55
N LEU A 106 2.01 5.46 15.71
CA LEU A 106 3.28 4.85 16.12
C LEU A 106 4.41 5.87 16.28
N TYR A 107 4.52 6.81 15.32
CA TYR A 107 5.57 7.84 15.33
C TYR A 107 5.12 9.05 16.14
N THR A 108 6.00 9.53 17.02
CA THR A 108 5.73 10.74 17.83
C THR A 108 5.71 12.02 16.99
N ARG A 109 6.40 12.01 15.85
CA ARG A 109 6.47 13.13 14.90
C ARG A 109 6.22 12.65 13.48
N MET A 110 5.11 13.11 12.90
CA MET A 110 4.79 12.93 11.49
C MET A 110 4.99 14.26 10.76
N THR A 111 5.52 14.22 9.54
CA THR A 111 5.75 15.39 8.69
C THR A 111 4.62 15.62 7.68
N PHE A 112 3.62 14.74 7.67
CA PHE A 112 2.41 14.80 6.88
C PHE A 112 1.22 14.19 7.64
N ASP A 113 0.01 14.58 7.26
CA ASP A 113 -1.25 14.02 7.73
C ASP A 113 -1.83 13.08 6.64
N PRO A 114 -2.02 11.78 6.89
CA PRO A 114 -2.46 10.83 5.87
C PRO A 114 -3.85 11.10 5.31
N LEU A 115 -4.69 11.87 6.01
CA LEU A 115 -6.04 12.22 5.56
C LEU A 115 -6.12 13.60 4.89
N LYS A 116 -5.24 14.55 5.29
CA LYS A 116 -5.35 15.95 4.83
C LYS A 116 -4.40 16.27 3.68
N ASP A 117 -3.23 15.59 3.61
CA ASP A 117 -2.18 15.93 2.67
C ASP A 117 -2.24 15.07 1.40
N PHE A 118 -3.21 14.14 1.31
CA PHE A 118 -3.40 13.27 0.16
C PHE A 118 -4.85 13.24 -0.33
N ALA A 119 -4.98 13.12 -1.65
CA ALA A 119 -6.22 12.75 -2.33
C ALA A 119 -6.18 11.24 -2.62
N PRO A 120 -7.12 10.43 -2.08
CA PRO A 120 -7.23 9.02 -2.42
C PRO A 120 -7.53 8.85 -3.91
N VAL A 121 -6.82 7.94 -4.59
CA VAL A 121 -7.04 7.67 -6.02
C VAL A 121 -7.68 6.31 -6.22
N ALA A 122 -7.01 5.21 -5.83
CA ALA A 122 -7.54 3.87 -6.00
C ALA A 122 -6.90 2.88 -5.03
N TYR A 123 -7.70 1.95 -4.50
CA TYR A 123 -7.22 0.77 -3.80
C TYR A 123 -6.67 -0.25 -4.81
N LEU A 124 -5.50 -0.82 -4.53
CA LEU A 124 -4.87 -1.80 -5.42
C LEU A 124 -5.18 -3.22 -4.97
N ALA A 125 -4.73 -3.58 -3.76
CA ALA A 125 -4.97 -4.89 -3.19
C ALA A 125 -4.76 -4.89 -1.67
N GLY A 126 -5.50 -5.78 -0.98
CA GLY A 126 -5.19 -6.26 0.35
C GLY A 126 -4.43 -7.57 0.27
N VAL A 127 -3.54 -7.83 1.22
CA VAL A 127 -2.81 -9.08 1.32
C VAL A 127 -2.71 -9.53 2.78
N PRO A 128 -2.71 -10.83 3.06
CA PRO A 128 -2.29 -11.30 4.37
C PRO A 128 -0.79 -11.09 4.54
N ASN A 129 -0.33 -10.97 5.77
CA ASN A 129 1.05 -11.31 6.05
C ASN A 129 1.16 -12.82 6.24
N ILE A 130 2.34 -13.37 6.00
CA ILE A 130 2.64 -14.79 6.21
C ILE A 130 3.67 -14.93 7.33
N MET A 131 3.34 -15.71 8.35
CA MET A 131 4.29 -16.16 9.35
C MET A 131 5.15 -17.24 8.72
N GLU A 132 6.40 -16.91 8.46
CA GLU A 132 7.35 -17.79 7.78
C GLU A 132 8.67 -17.88 8.54
N VAL A 133 9.31 -19.04 8.46
CA VAL A 133 10.54 -19.35 9.20
C VAL A 133 11.60 -19.94 8.28
N ASN A 134 12.87 -19.80 8.68
CA ASN A 134 13.94 -20.61 8.08
C ASN A 134 13.86 -22.05 8.63
N PRO A 135 13.63 -23.08 7.79
CA PRO A 135 13.46 -24.46 8.24
C PRO A 135 14.77 -25.09 8.78
N LYS A 136 15.92 -24.46 8.57
CA LYS A 136 17.19 -24.88 9.17
C LYS A 136 17.30 -24.47 10.63
N ASN A 137 16.77 -23.31 10.99
CA ASN A 137 16.86 -22.73 12.33
C ASN A 137 15.66 -23.13 13.20
N VAL A 138 14.45 -23.07 12.64
CA VAL A 138 13.17 -23.33 13.35
C VAL A 138 12.58 -24.64 12.84
N LYS A 139 12.27 -25.56 13.76
CA LYS A 139 11.74 -26.88 13.40
C LYS A 139 10.21 -26.92 13.37
N ALA A 140 9.58 -26.00 14.08
CA ALA A 140 8.13 -25.87 14.13
C ALA A 140 7.48 -25.85 12.73
N THR A 141 6.35 -26.54 12.60
CA THR A 141 5.51 -26.62 11.41
C THR A 141 4.14 -26.02 11.63
N THR A 142 3.79 -25.76 12.90
CA THR A 142 2.53 -25.14 13.33
C THR A 142 2.79 -23.95 14.25
N VAL A 143 1.78 -23.09 14.42
CA VAL A 143 1.84 -21.96 15.36
C VAL A 143 2.10 -22.44 16.79
N GLN A 144 1.45 -23.52 17.22
CA GLN A 144 1.59 -24.03 18.58
C GLN A 144 2.99 -24.62 18.82
N GLU A 145 3.54 -25.35 17.85
CA GLU A 145 4.92 -25.85 17.91
C GLU A 145 5.91 -24.70 17.97
N PHE A 146 5.70 -23.63 17.16
CA PHE A 146 6.56 -22.44 17.21
C PHE A 146 6.52 -21.76 18.58
N ILE A 147 5.35 -21.59 19.17
CA ILE A 147 5.21 -21.02 20.52
C ILE A 147 5.98 -21.86 21.54
N ALA A 148 5.85 -23.20 21.48
CA ALA A 148 6.56 -24.10 22.38
C ALA A 148 8.09 -24.02 22.17
N GLU A 149 8.55 -24.07 20.92
CA GLU A 149 9.97 -23.98 20.54
C GLU A 149 10.58 -22.65 21.01
N ALA A 150 9.91 -21.54 20.75
CA ALA A 150 10.38 -20.20 21.13
C ALA A 150 10.45 -20.02 22.66
N LYS A 151 9.48 -20.58 23.43
CA LYS A 151 9.50 -20.55 24.89
C LYS A 151 10.59 -21.43 25.50
N ALA A 152 10.93 -22.53 24.85
CA ALA A 152 11.97 -23.46 25.30
C ALA A 152 13.40 -23.03 24.84
N SER A 153 13.50 -22.11 23.91
CA SER A 153 14.77 -21.68 23.33
C SER A 153 15.63 -20.96 24.37
N PRO A 154 16.93 -21.35 24.54
CA PRO A 154 17.86 -20.66 25.44
C PRO A 154 18.24 -19.26 24.94
N LYS A 155 18.10 -19.02 23.64
CA LYS A 155 18.24 -17.69 23.00
C LYS A 155 16.86 -17.23 22.57
N LYS A 156 16.57 -15.95 22.77
CA LYS A 156 15.40 -15.31 22.15
C LYS A 156 15.53 -15.41 20.63
N LEU A 157 14.52 -15.99 19.97
CA LEU A 157 14.45 -15.99 18.52
C LEU A 157 14.29 -14.56 18.01
N SER A 158 14.78 -14.31 16.81
CA SER A 158 14.68 -13.01 16.15
C SER A 158 13.57 -13.02 15.09
N PHE A 159 12.86 -11.89 14.97
CA PHE A 159 11.95 -11.71 13.84
C PHE A 159 12.33 -10.46 13.03
N ALA A 160 12.35 -10.64 11.70
CA ALA A 160 12.62 -9.56 10.76
C ALA A 160 11.36 -8.76 10.43
N SER A 161 11.54 -7.49 10.05
CA SER A 161 10.47 -6.71 9.41
C SER A 161 11.03 -5.83 8.29
N SER A 162 10.15 -5.35 7.42
CA SER A 162 10.49 -4.38 6.38
C SER A 162 10.68 -2.95 6.90
N GLY A 163 10.77 -2.80 8.22
CA GLY A 163 10.99 -1.56 8.94
C GLY A 163 9.95 -1.30 10.02
N ASN A 164 10.30 -0.42 10.94
CA ASN A 164 9.40 0.02 12.00
C ASN A 164 8.13 0.65 11.40
N GLY A 165 6.95 0.33 11.96
CA GLY A 165 5.67 0.89 11.51
C GLY A 165 5.03 0.15 10.33
N THR A 166 5.65 -0.91 9.84
CA THR A 166 5.01 -1.77 8.82
C THR A 166 4.05 -2.76 9.47
N SER A 167 3.08 -3.28 8.69
CA SER A 167 2.21 -4.38 9.14
C SER A 167 3.01 -5.60 9.59
N ILE A 168 4.16 -5.82 8.96
CA ILE A 168 5.11 -6.90 9.25
C ILE A 168 5.65 -6.78 10.68
N HIS A 169 6.08 -5.57 11.07
CA HIS A 169 6.50 -5.27 12.45
C HIS A 169 5.35 -5.49 13.44
N LEU A 170 4.18 -4.87 13.16
CA LEU A 170 3.05 -4.93 14.08
C LEU A 170 2.45 -6.35 14.22
N SER A 171 2.54 -7.18 13.18
CA SER A 171 2.17 -8.61 13.29
C SER A 171 3.06 -9.35 14.29
N GLY A 172 4.38 -9.08 14.26
CA GLY A 172 5.31 -9.65 15.23
C GLY A 172 5.01 -9.20 16.68
N GLU A 173 4.79 -7.90 16.87
CA GLU A 173 4.47 -7.35 18.19
C GLU A 173 3.12 -7.88 18.73
N MET A 174 2.10 -7.98 17.87
CA MET A 174 0.81 -8.56 18.22
C MET A 174 0.95 -10.04 18.58
N PHE A 175 1.76 -10.80 17.84
CA PHE A 175 2.05 -12.19 18.15
C PHE A 175 2.73 -12.35 19.52
N LYS A 176 3.75 -11.56 19.81
CA LYS A 176 4.43 -11.53 21.12
C LYS A 176 3.43 -11.29 22.26
N GLN A 177 2.57 -10.29 22.08
CA GLN A 177 1.58 -9.92 23.08
C GLN A 177 0.56 -11.02 23.35
N MET A 178 0.02 -11.64 22.30
CA MET A 178 -1.04 -12.66 22.44
C MET A 178 -0.50 -14.00 22.97
N THR A 179 0.79 -14.31 22.75
CA THR A 179 1.39 -15.61 23.11
C THR A 179 2.29 -15.56 24.33
N GLY A 180 2.75 -14.35 24.70
CA GLY A 180 3.79 -14.17 25.73
C GLY A 180 5.17 -14.68 25.30
N VAL A 181 5.39 -14.94 24.00
CA VAL A 181 6.70 -15.31 23.46
C VAL A 181 7.60 -14.08 23.38
N GLU A 182 8.83 -14.20 23.82
CA GLU A 182 9.84 -13.15 23.66
C GLU A 182 10.60 -13.32 22.34
N LEU A 183 10.47 -12.33 21.45
CA LEU A 183 11.18 -12.26 20.17
C LEU A 183 11.97 -10.95 20.09
N VAL A 184 13.14 -10.99 19.48
CA VAL A 184 13.97 -9.80 19.19
C VAL A 184 13.62 -9.26 17.82
N HIS A 185 13.14 -8.02 17.74
CA HIS A 185 12.83 -7.39 16.47
C HIS A 185 14.08 -6.90 15.75
N VAL A 186 14.24 -7.26 14.49
CA VAL A 186 15.33 -6.81 13.60
C VAL A 186 14.72 -6.05 12.42
N PRO A 187 14.71 -4.70 12.43
CA PRO A 187 14.16 -3.90 11.35
C PRO A 187 15.11 -3.80 10.16
N TYR A 188 14.59 -4.07 8.97
CA TYR A 188 15.30 -3.89 7.69
C TYR A 188 14.76 -2.68 6.92
N ARG A 189 15.47 -2.27 5.88
CA ARG A 189 15.02 -1.22 4.96
C ARG A 189 14.12 -1.76 3.83
N GLY A 190 13.20 -2.70 4.15
CA GLY A 190 12.27 -3.31 3.19
C GLY A 190 12.27 -4.83 3.26
N SER A 191 11.29 -5.49 2.58
CA SER A 191 11.13 -6.94 2.60
C SER A 191 12.29 -7.68 1.93
N ALA A 192 12.76 -7.24 0.77
CA ALA A 192 13.77 -7.99 0.01
C ALA A 192 15.05 -8.30 0.82
N PRO A 193 15.73 -7.34 1.48
CA PRO A 193 16.89 -7.67 2.32
C PRO A 193 16.52 -8.51 3.54
N ALA A 194 15.33 -8.34 4.13
CA ALA A 194 14.86 -9.12 5.27
C ALA A 194 14.64 -10.60 4.89
N VAL A 195 13.99 -10.86 3.76
CA VAL A 195 13.76 -12.22 3.22
C VAL A 195 15.08 -12.90 2.88
N ASN A 196 16.04 -12.17 2.29
CA ASN A 196 17.36 -12.74 2.00
C ASN A 196 18.09 -13.18 3.28
N ASP A 197 18.05 -12.37 4.34
CA ASP A 197 18.67 -12.72 5.61
C ASP A 197 17.91 -13.83 6.35
N LEU A 198 16.57 -13.91 6.18
CA LEU A 198 15.78 -15.04 6.68
C LEU A 198 16.18 -16.35 5.98
N ILE A 199 16.32 -16.35 4.65
CA ILE A 199 16.79 -17.51 3.86
C ILE A 199 18.22 -17.90 4.26
N ALA A 200 19.08 -16.91 4.52
CA ALA A 200 20.44 -17.15 4.96
C ALA A 200 20.54 -17.63 6.42
N GLY A 201 19.44 -17.54 7.22
CA GLY A 201 19.40 -17.95 8.61
C GLY A 201 20.00 -16.92 9.57
N GLN A 202 20.13 -15.66 9.16
CA GLN A 202 20.57 -14.55 10.03
C GLN A 202 19.48 -14.10 11.00
N VAL A 203 18.21 -14.34 10.64
CA VAL A 203 17.01 -14.18 11.46
C VAL A 203 16.17 -15.43 11.38
N ASP A 204 15.27 -15.65 12.34
CA ASP A 204 14.59 -16.93 12.52
C ASP A 204 13.18 -16.93 11.94
N LEU A 205 12.51 -15.78 11.96
CA LEU A 205 11.09 -15.61 11.66
C LEU A 205 10.86 -14.28 10.93
N MET A 206 9.82 -14.23 10.08
CA MET A 206 9.25 -13.00 9.55
C MET A 206 7.74 -13.13 9.42
N PHE A 207 7.02 -12.02 9.51
CA PHE A 207 5.61 -11.91 9.18
C PHE A 207 5.46 -11.12 7.87
N ASP A 208 6.10 -11.58 6.77
CA ASP A 208 6.18 -10.79 5.54
C ASP A 208 4.84 -10.65 4.81
N ASN A 209 4.71 -9.65 3.97
CA ASN A 209 3.58 -9.57 3.04
C ASN A 209 3.67 -10.72 2.04
N LEU A 210 2.61 -11.49 1.87
CA LEU A 210 2.62 -12.73 1.07
C LEU A 210 3.22 -12.56 -0.34
N PRO A 211 2.91 -11.49 -1.12
CA PRO A 211 3.48 -11.33 -2.47
C PRO A 211 5.01 -11.28 -2.54
N SER A 212 5.68 -10.79 -1.51
CA SER A 212 7.16 -10.71 -1.51
C SER A 212 7.86 -12.01 -1.13
N SER A 213 7.16 -12.94 -0.48
CA SER A 213 7.73 -14.19 0.03
C SER A 213 7.19 -15.46 -0.62
N ILE A 214 6.06 -15.40 -1.31
CA ILE A 214 5.34 -16.59 -1.78
C ILE A 214 6.19 -17.53 -2.63
N GLU A 215 7.07 -17.00 -3.48
CA GLU A 215 7.94 -17.83 -4.32
C GLU A 215 9.03 -18.55 -3.50
N GLN A 216 9.48 -17.96 -2.39
CA GLN A 216 10.43 -18.60 -1.48
C GLN A 216 9.77 -19.73 -0.68
N VAL A 217 8.50 -19.56 -0.35
CA VAL A 217 7.69 -20.60 0.30
C VAL A 217 7.40 -21.74 -0.66
N ARG A 218 6.94 -21.44 -1.88
CA ARG A 218 6.70 -22.46 -2.93
C ARG A 218 7.96 -23.21 -3.32
N GLY A 219 9.09 -22.52 -3.36
CA GLY A 219 10.42 -23.10 -3.63
C GLY A 219 11.02 -23.88 -2.45
N GLY A 220 10.38 -23.90 -1.28
CA GLY A 220 10.86 -24.61 -0.08
C GLY A 220 12.07 -23.96 0.60
N ASN A 221 12.46 -22.75 0.21
CA ASN A 221 13.52 -21.98 0.88
C ASN A 221 13.07 -21.47 2.25
N LEU A 222 11.79 -21.17 2.40
CA LEU A 222 11.14 -20.79 3.64
C LEU A 222 9.95 -21.72 3.90
N ARG A 223 9.61 -21.90 5.18
CA ARG A 223 8.43 -22.64 5.60
C ARG A 223 7.35 -21.67 6.05
N ALA A 224 6.17 -21.75 5.41
CA ALA A 224 4.97 -21.09 5.87
C ALA A 224 4.42 -21.80 7.12
N ILE A 225 4.11 -21.05 8.16
CA ILE A 225 3.46 -21.55 9.37
C ILE A 225 1.97 -21.19 9.37
N ALA A 226 1.64 -19.93 9.10
CA ALA A 226 0.26 -19.46 9.08
C ALA A 226 0.16 -18.11 8.34
N VAL A 227 -1.06 -17.70 7.95
CA VAL A 227 -1.35 -16.34 7.47
C VAL A 227 -2.03 -15.52 8.57
N THR A 228 -1.85 -14.21 8.51
CA THR A 228 -2.33 -13.27 9.55
C THR A 228 -3.76 -12.78 9.34
N SER A 229 -4.37 -13.10 8.20
CA SER A 229 -5.76 -12.75 7.88
C SER A 229 -6.74 -13.68 8.60
N LEU A 230 -8.01 -13.22 8.73
CA LEU A 230 -9.07 -14.07 9.31
C LEU A 230 -9.50 -15.24 8.41
N LYS A 231 -9.16 -15.20 7.12
CA LYS A 231 -9.41 -16.25 6.13
C LYS A 231 -8.11 -16.70 5.52
N ARG A 232 -8.01 -17.97 5.15
CA ARG A 232 -6.87 -18.51 4.42
C ARG A 232 -6.70 -17.79 3.08
N SER A 233 -5.46 -17.67 2.62
CA SER A 233 -5.17 -17.12 1.30
C SER A 233 -5.50 -18.11 0.20
N VAL A 234 -6.14 -17.65 -0.88
CA VAL A 234 -6.37 -18.48 -2.07
C VAL A 234 -5.06 -18.91 -2.75
N ALA A 235 -3.99 -18.16 -2.55
CA ALA A 235 -2.66 -18.48 -3.09
C ALA A 235 -1.94 -19.61 -2.32
N LEU A 236 -2.35 -19.86 -1.06
CA LEU A 236 -1.81 -20.91 -0.17
C LEU A 236 -2.97 -21.52 0.67
N PRO A 237 -3.91 -22.27 0.05
CA PRO A 237 -5.13 -22.72 0.73
C PRO A 237 -4.88 -23.72 1.86
N ASP A 238 -3.74 -24.42 1.84
CA ASP A 238 -3.36 -25.39 2.86
C ASP A 238 -2.72 -24.72 4.10
N VAL A 239 -2.28 -23.46 4.00
CA VAL A 239 -1.69 -22.73 5.12
C VAL A 239 -2.80 -22.16 6.00
N PRO A 240 -2.89 -22.55 7.29
CA PRO A 240 -3.93 -22.07 8.17
C PRO A 240 -3.78 -20.59 8.51
N THR A 241 -4.81 -19.99 9.10
CA THR A 241 -4.68 -18.68 9.73
C THR A 241 -4.12 -18.82 11.15
N ILE A 242 -3.49 -17.74 11.65
CA ILE A 242 -3.07 -17.67 13.05
C ILE A 242 -4.31 -17.78 13.98
N ALA A 243 -5.44 -17.20 13.57
CA ALA A 243 -6.69 -17.27 14.31
C ALA A 243 -7.22 -18.72 14.43
N GLU A 244 -7.21 -19.50 13.31
CA GLU A 244 -7.56 -20.93 13.32
C GLU A 244 -6.59 -21.77 14.17
N SER A 245 -5.36 -21.31 14.31
CA SER A 245 -4.28 -22.00 15.01
C SER A 245 -4.25 -21.70 16.53
N GLY A 246 -5.35 -21.22 17.10
CA GLY A 246 -5.51 -21.05 18.55
C GLY A 246 -5.27 -19.63 19.08
N LEU A 247 -5.18 -18.62 18.21
CA LEU A 247 -5.09 -17.21 18.59
C LEU A 247 -6.30 -16.43 18.01
N PRO A 248 -7.52 -16.65 18.51
CA PRO A 248 -8.73 -16.05 17.97
C PRO A 248 -8.63 -14.52 18.01
N GLY A 249 -9.09 -13.87 16.94
CA GLY A 249 -9.03 -12.43 16.80
C GLY A 249 -7.69 -11.88 16.29
N PHE A 250 -6.71 -12.73 15.99
CA PHE A 250 -5.51 -12.27 15.27
C PHE A 250 -5.89 -11.88 13.85
N ASP A 251 -5.81 -10.57 13.53
CA ASP A 251 -6.10 -10.00 12.22
C ASP A 251 -5.17 -8.82 11.93
N ALA A 252 -4.13 -9.06 11.13
CA ALA A 252 -3.11 -8.09 10.76
C ALA A 252 -2.79 -8.18 9.26
N SER A 253 -3.74 -7.79 8.43
CA SER A 253 -3.57 -7.73 6.98
C SER A 253 -2.97 -6.41 6.54
N SER A 254 -2.24 -6.42 5.43
CA SER A 254 -1.72 -5.24 4.76
C SER A 254 -2.61 -4.82 3.59
N TRP A 255 -2.50 -3.56 3.17
CA TRP A 255 -3.15 -3.06 1.96
C TRP A 255 -2.31 -1.98 1.28
N PHE A 256 -2.56 -1.80 -0.02
CA PHE A 256 -1.83 -0.91 -0.91
C PHE A 256 -2.82 -0.10 -1.73
N ALA A 257 -2.56 1.20 -1.88
CA ALA A 257 -3.42 2.10 -2.62
C ALA A 257 -2.62 3.23 -3.27
N ILE A 258 -3.17 3.82 -4.33
CA ILE A 258 -2.60 5.01 -4.96
C ILE A 258 -3.20 6.26 -4.34
N PHE A 259 -2.33 7.23 -4.06
CA PHE A 259 -2.68 8.55 -3.58
C PHE A 259 -2.00 9.63 -4.44
N ALA A 260 -2.63 10.78 -4.53
CA ALA A 260 -2.05 11.99 -5.10
C ALA A 260 -1.91 13.06 -4.00
N PRO A 261 -1.18 14.17 -4.20
CA PRO A 261 -1.21 15.32 -3.30
C PRO A 261 -2.65 15.86 -3.11
N ALA A 262 -2.99 16.34 -1.92
CA ALA A 262 -4.37 16.66 -1.53
C ALA A 262 -5.11 17.63 -2.46
N LYS A 263 -4.39 18.56 -3.10
CA LYS A 263 -4.97 19.60 -3.97
C LYS A 263 -4.97 19.20 -5.45
N THR A 264 -4.71 17.94 -5.77
CA THR A 264 -4.79 17.45 -7.17
C THR A 264 -6.23 17.63 -7.68
N PRO A 265 -6.42 18.19 -8.89
CA PRO A 265 -7.74 18.42 -9.46
C PRO A 265 -8.61 17.15 -9.41
N PRO A 266 -9.86 17.26 -8.95
CA PRO A 266 -10.75 16.09 -8.81
C PRO A 266 -10.95 15.31 -10.13
N GLU A 267 -10.96 16.01 -11.26
CA GLU A 267 -11.08 15.40 -12.59
C GLU A 267 -9.85 14.55 -12.98
N ILE A 268 -8.64 14.91 -12.52
CA ILE A 268 -7.43 14.10 -12.70
C ILE A 268 -7.51 12.87 -11.81
N VAL A 269 -7.93 13.03 -10.55
CA VAL A 269 -8.14 11.91 -9.62
C VAL A 269 -9.15 10.93 -10.17
N ALA A 270 -10.29 11.43 -10.69
CA ALA A 270 -11.34 10.60 -11.29
C ALA A 270 -10.84 9.84 -12.53
N LYS A 271 -10.06 10.51 -13.40
CA LYS A 271 -9.47 9.90 -14.60
C LYS A 271 -8.48 8.78 -14.23
N LEU A 272 -7.60 9.03 -13.25
CA LEU A 272 -6.69 8.01 -12.74
C LEU A 272 -7.44 6.84 -12.10
N ASN A 273 -8.45 7.10 -11.25
CA ASN A 273 -9.26 6.05 -10.63
C ASN A 273 -9.94 5.17 -11.70
N ALA A 274 -10.56 5.77 -12.71
CA ALA A 274 -11.24 5.04 -13.77
C ALA A 274 -10.29 4.07 -14.50
N GLU A 275 -9.09 4.51 -14.87
CA GLU A 275 -8.12 3.66 -15.57
C GLU A 275 -7.50 2.60 -14.65
N VAL A 276 -7.28 2.89 -13.34
CA VAL A 276 -6.86 1.88 -12.37
C VAL A 276 -7.94 0.81 -12.20
N LEU A 277 -9.21 1.20 -12.03
CA LEU A 277 -10.31 0.24 -11.90
C LEU A 277 -10.46 -0.63 -13.15
N LYS A 278 -10.30 -0.05 -14.33
CA LYS A 278 -10.29 -0.79 -15.60
C LYS A 278 -9.12 -1.78 -15.67
N ALA A 279 -7.93 -1.37 -15.25
CA ALA A 279 -6.78 -2.27 -15.16
C ALA A 279 -7.02 -3.41 -14.17
N LEU A 280 -7.60 -3.13 -13.00
CA LEU A 280 -7.94 -4.12 -11.98
C LEU A 280 -9.09 -5.05 -12.39
N ALA A 281 -9.91 -4.66 -13.37
CA ALA A 281 -10.95 -5.53 -13.95
C ALA A 281 -10.41 -6.47 -15.04
N ASP A 282 -9.14 -6.32 -15.47
CA ASP A 282 -8.50 -7.21 -16.43
C ASP A 282 -8.30 -8.60 -15.82
N PRO A 283 -8.82 -9.69 -16.45
CA PRO A 283 -8.76 -11.04 -15.88
C PRO A 283 -7.34 -11.57 -15.67
N GLU A 284 -6.39 -11.19 -16.53
CA GLU A 284 -4.99 -11.58 -16.38
C GLU A 284 -4.37 -10.93 -15.12
N LEU A 285 -4.65 -9.64 -14.90
CA LEU A 285 -4.15 -8.95 -13.72
C LEU A 285 -4.82 -9.46 -12.44
N GLN A 286 -6.14 -9.72 -12.48
CA GLN A 286 -6.87 -10.33 -11.36
C GLN A 286 -6.28 -11.67 -10.97
N LYS A 287 -6.05 -12.55 -11.98
CA LYS A 287 -5.42 -13.84 -11.74
C LYS A 287 -4.01 -13.67 -11.15
N ARG A 288 -3.20 -12.77 -11.70
CA ARG A 288 -1.84 -12.52 -11.22
C ARG A 288 -1.82 -12.03 -9.77
N PHE A 289 -2.75 -11.13 -9.40
CA PHE A 289 -2.86 -10.67 -8.01
C PHE A 289 -3.33 -11.78 -7.09
N ALA A 290 -4.34 -12.56 -7.49
CA ALA A 290 -4.83 -13.70 -6.71
C ALA A 290 -3.73 -14.77 -6.50
N ASP A 291 -2.94 -15.08 -7.53
CA ASP A 291 -1.84 -16.05 -7.46
C ASP A 291 -0.77 -15.67 -6.42
N ILE A 292 -0.63 -14.39 -6.10
CA ILE A 292 0.28 -13.87 -5.06
C ILE A 292 -0.44 -13.46 -3.78
N GLY A 293 -1.72 -13.79 -3.63
CA GLY A 293 -2.51 -13.54 -2.42
C GLY A 293 -3.12 -12.14 -2.33
N GLY A 294 -3.17 -11.39 -3.43
CA GLY A 294 -3.80 -10.07 -3.50
C GLY A 294 -5.32 -10.15 -3.64
N GLU A 295 -6.04 -9.44 -2.78
CA GLU A 295 -7.50 -9.27 -2.83
C GLU A 295 -7.83 -7.85 -3.33
N ILE A 296 -8.40 -7.76 -4.53
CA ILE A 296 -8.77 -6.50 -5.17
C ILE A 296 -10.10 -6.00 -4.60
N ARG A 297 -10.19 -4.69 -4.34
CA ARG A 297 -11.44 -3.98 -3.97
C ARG A 297 -11.58 -2.74 -4.84
N PRO A 298 -12.64 -2.64 -5.65
CA PRO A 298 -12.80 -1.57 -6.64
C PRO A 298 -13.35 -0.28 -6.00
N TYR A 299 -12.65 0.25 -4.99
CA TYR A 299 -13.07 1.46 -4.29
C TYR A 299 -12.98 2.70 -5.18
N LYS A 300 -14.03 3.52 -5.12
CA LYS A 300 -13.99 4.92 -5.56
C LYS A 300 -13.15 5.76 -4.58
N PRO A 301 -12.70 6.96 -4.97
CA PRO A 301 -11.87 7.80 -4.10
C PRO A 301 -12.46 8.05 -2.71
N ASP A 302 -13.77 8.36 -2.62
CA ASP A 302 -14.45 8.61 -1.34
C ASP A 302 -14.54 7.34 -0.47
N GLU A 303 -14.79 6.17 -1.08
CA GLU A 303 -14.82 4.89 -0.39
C GLU A 303 -13.43 4.52 0.14
N LEU A 304 -12.38 4.79 -0.64
CA LEU A 304 -11.00 4.63 -0.18
C LEU A 304 -10.68 5.59 0.98
N GLY A 305 -11.11 6.85 0.91
CA GLY A 305 -10.93 7.80 1.99
C GLY A 305 -11.61 7.35 3.30
N ALA A 306 -12.84 6.86 3.20
CA ALA A 306 -13.57 6.30 4.35
C ALA A 306 -12.88 5.04 4.91
N PHE A 307 -12.39 4.16 4.04
CA PHE A 307 -11.62 2.98 4.42
C PHE A 307 -10.34 3.35 5.17
N VAL A 308 -9.53 4.30 4.67
CA VAL A 308 -8.30 4.76 5.32
C VAL A 308 -8.59 5.31 6.72
N LYS A 309 -9.65 6.10 6.87
CA LYS A 309 -10.07 6.62 8.18
C LYS A 309 -10.39 5.49 9.17
N ALA A 310 -11.14 4.49 8.74
CA ALA A 310 -11.47 3.33 9.58
C ALA A 310 -10.21 2.52 9.95
N GLU A 311 -9.27 2.37 9.01
CA GLU A 311 -8.00 1.68 9.25
C GLU A 311 -7.12 2.44 10.26
N ILE A 312 -7.07 3.78 10.22
CA ILE A 312 -6.37 4.59 11.24
C ILE A 312 -6.92 4.27 12.64
N GLU A 313 -8.25 4.23 12.78
CA GLU A 313 -8.90 3.92 14.07
C GLU A 313 -8.64 2.49 14.54
N LYS A 314 -8.65 1.51 13.61
CA LYS A 314 -8.30 0.10 13.87
C LYS A 314 -6.86 -0.01 14.38
N TRP A 315 -5.91 0.51 13.62
CA TRP A 315 -4.49 0.36 13.92
C TRP A 315 -4.04 1.20 15.12
N ALA A 316 -4.69 2.31 15.42
CA ALA A 316 -4.44 3.06 16.66
C ALA A 316 -4.66 2.18 17.91
N LYS A 317 -5.69 1.31 17.90
CA LYS A 317 -5.93 0.35 18.99
C LYS A 317 -4.81 -0.69 19.06
N VAL A 318 -4.39 -1.24 17.91
CA VAL A 318 -3.31 -2.23 17.83
C VAL A 318 -1.99 -1.64 18.33
N VAL A 319 -1.61 -0.46 17.87
CA VAL A 319 -0.39 0.25 18.32
C VAL A 319 -0.43 0.51 19.83
N LYS A 320 -1.55 1.01 20.34
CA LYS A 320 -1.71 1.27 21.79
C LYS A 320 -1.54 -0.02 22.60
N THR A 321 -2.11 -1.12 22.13
CA THR A 321 -2.10 -2.40 22.85
C THR A 321 -0.72 -3.05 22.76
N SER A 322 -0.03 -2.96 21.63
CA SER A 322 1.34 -3.50 21.48
C SER A 322 2.40 -2.74 22.30
N GLY A 323 2.09 -1.52 22.76
CA GLY A 323 3.05 -0.67 23.46
C GLY A 323 4.17 -0.13 22.56
N ALA A 324 4.14 -0.40 21.25
CA ALA A 324 5.14 0.06 20.30
C ALA A 324 5.10 1.59 20.14
N LYS A 325 6.28 2.23 20.16
CA LYS A 325 6.48 3.66 19.90
C LYS A 325 7.78 3.86 19.17
N ILE A 326 7.81 4.84 18.27
CA ILE A 326 9.00 5.26 17.52
C ILE A 326 9.19 6.77 17.72
N GLU A 327 10.36 7.15 18.19
CA GLU A 327 10.78 8.55 18.40
C GLU A 327 11.29 9.21 17.12
#